data_5e181109e7141a721a9b7ceb6b7ed3cc
#
_entry.id   5e181109e7141a721a9b7ceb6b7ed3cc
#
_cell.length_a   1.000
_cell.length_b   1.000
_cell.length_c   1.000
_cell.angle_alpha   90.00
_cell.angle_beta   90.00
_cell.angle_gamma   90.00
#
_symmetry.space_group_name_H-M   'P 1'
#
loop_
_entity.id
_entity.type
_entity.pdbx_description
1 polymer ?
#
loop_
_entity_poly.entity_id
_entity_poly.type
_entity_poly.pdbx_seq_one_letter_code
_entity_poly.pdbx_strand_id
1 'polypeptide(L)'
;MPEKPLQENGYVHGYSARESERLADQAQTLTELLHHDMHYAAGSRVLEAGCGTGAQTVILAQNSTGAWITSVDISSESLKKAEENVKNQGLGNVTFRQGDIFHLPFEPESFDHIFVCFVLEHLADPQRALGQLRPLLKEGGTITVIEGDHGSAYFHPDNKDARRAIDCLVELQQKMGGNALIGRQLFPLVTGAGFKDVRVSPRMVYVDSSRPALVERFTKLTFTAMVEGVGPDVEKQALMSREEWGRGIAALYRTAETDGVFCYTFFKVTARK
;
A
#
# COMPACT_ATOMS: atom_id res chain seq x y z
N MET A 1 -27.65 5.12 -21.47
CA MET A 1 -26.42 5.84 -21.86
C MET A 1 -25.28 4.85 -21.67
N PRO A 2 -24.33 4.70 -22.59
CA PRO A 2 -23.19 3.83 -22.35
C PRO A 2 -22.40 4.36 -21.15
N GLU A 3 -22.13 3.48 -20.18
CA GLU A 3 -21.27 3.77 -19.05
C GLU A 3 -19.89 4.19 -19.58
N LYS A 4 -19.42 5.36 -19.13
CA LYS A 4 -18.04 5.78 -19.41
C LYS A 4 -17.09 4.71 -18.83
N PRO A 5 -16.06 4.29 -19.59
CA PRO A 5 -15.06 3.38 -19.05
C PRO A 5 -14.46 3.99 -17.78
N LEU A 6 -14.34 3.19 -16.72
CA LEU A 6 -13.65 3.52 -15.49
C LEU A 6 -12.25 4.02 -15.86
N GLN A 7 -11.94 5.29 -15.58
CA GLN A 7 -10.60 5.83 -15.86
C GLN A 7 -9.63 5.21 -14.86
N GLU A 8 -8.75 4.35 -15.36
CA GLU A 8 -7.53 3.98 -14.67
C GLU A 8 -6.67 5.24 -14.51
N ASN A 9 -6.76 5.91 -13.38
CA ASN A 9 -5.82 6.97 -13.02
C ASN A 9 -4.43 6.33 -12.94
N GLY A 10 -3.44 6.89 -13.65
CA GLY A 10 -2.12 6.30 -13.80
C GLY A 10 -1.46 5.99 -12.45
N TYR A 11 -1.25 4.72 -12.17
CA TYR A 11 -0.47 4.24 -11.04
C TYR A 11 1.02 4.56 -11.29
N VAL A 12 1.66 5.31 -10.39
CA VAL A 12 3.05 5.80 -10.53
C VAL A 12 4.04 4.68 -10.87
N HIS A 13 3.86 3.49 -10.29
CA HIS A 13 4.77 2.36 -10.48
C HIS A 13 4.40 1.45 -11.66
N GLY A 14 3.25 1.71 -12.32
CA GLY A 14 2.73 0.89 -13.43
C GLY A 14 2.24 -0.50 -13.01
N TYR A 15 1.80 -1.30 -13.99
CA TYR A 15 1.22 -2.63 -13.78
C TYR A 15 2.10 -3.76 -14.35
N SER A 16 3.44 -3.58 -14.39
CA SER A 16 4.38 -4.56 -14.94
C SER A 16 4.45 -5.84 -14.11
N ALA A 17 4.93 -6.95 -14.72
CA ALA A 17 5.20 -8.19 -14.01
C ALA A 17 6.22 -7.97 -12.86
N ARG A 18 7.26 -7.16 -13.09
CA ARG A 18 8.26 -6.77 -12.07
C ARG A 18 7.62 -6.07 -10.88
N GLU A 19 6.64 -5.19 -11.12
CA GLU A 19 5.91 -4.52 -10.04
C GLU A 19 5.04 -5.50 -9.24
N SER A 20 4.38 -6.44 -9.91
CA SER A 20 3.61 -7.48 -9.24
C SER A 20 4.47 -8.37 -8.33
N GLU A 21 5.68 -8.74 -8.78
CA GLU A 21 6.66 -9.49 -7.97
C GLU A 21 7.13 -8.66 -6.77
N ARG A 22 7.46 -7.39 -6.98
CA ARG A 22 7.87 -6.48 -5.92
C ARG A 22 6.79 -6.35 -4.83
N LEU A 23 5.52 -6.21 -5.21
CA LEU A 23 4.40 -6.11 -4.26
C LEU A 23 4.20 -7.40 -3.47
N ALA A 24 4.37 -8.57 -4.10
CA ALA A 24 4.29 -9.85 -3.42
C ALA A 24 5.45 -10.05 -2.42
N ASP A 25 6.68 -9.73 -2.81
CA ASP A 25 7.85 -9.76 -1.93
C ASP A 25 7.72 -8.79 -0.77
N GLN A 26 7.24 -7.58 -1.02
CA GLN A 26 6.95 -6.59 0.02
C GLN A 26 5.94 -7.12 1.03
N ALA A 27 4.80 -7.63 0.55
CA ALA A 27 3.74 -8.16 1.42
C ALA A 27 4.27 -9.30 2.29
N GLN A 28 4.97 -10.26 1.71
CA GLN A 28 5.55 -11.38 2.44
C GLN A 28 6.60 -10.93 3.47
N THR A 29 7.49 -10.00 3.08
CA THR A 29 8.56 -9.48 3.95
C THR A 29 8.03 -8.71 5.14
N LEU A 30 6.90 -8.02 4.96
CA LEU A 30 6.29 -7.15 5.97
C LEU A 30 5.11 -7.80 6.70
N THR A 31 4.79 -9.08 6.41
CA THR A 31 3.64 -9.77 7.00
C THR A 31 3.61 -9.68 8.52
N GLU A 32 4.69 -10.07 9.18
CA GLU A 32 4.79 -10.03 10.63
C GLU A 32 4.66 -8.59 11.16
N LEU A 33 5.31 -7.63 10.52
CA LEU A 33 5.26 -6.24 10.95
C LEU A 33 3.86 -5.63 10.84
N LEU A 34 3.17 -5.85 9.71
CA LEU A 34 1.93 -5.16 9.39
C LEU A 34 0.67 -5.93 9.79
N HIS A 35 0.76 -7.28 9.84
CA HIS A 35 -0.42 -8.14 9.94
C HIS A 35 -0.43 -9.10 11.13
N HIS A 36 0.60 -9.12 12.03
CA HIS A 36 0.63 -10.05 13.17
C HIS A 36 -0.61 -9.93 14.09
N ASP A 37 -1.22 -8.77 14.14
CA ASP A 37 -2.41 -8.45 14.95
C ASP A 37 -3.70 -8.38 14.11
N MET A 38 -3.68 -8.94 12.89
CA MET A 38 -4.84 -8.97 12.00
C MET A 38 -5.46 -10.35 11.93
N HIS A 39 -6.63 -10.45 12.53
CA HIS A 39 -7.47 -11.64 12.48
C HIS A 39 -8.94 -11.23 12.53
N TYR A 40 -9.74 -11.75 11.60
CA TYR A 40 -11.18 -11.55 11.58
C TYR A 40 -11.87 -12.81 12.05
N ALA A 41 -12.87 -12.66 12.92
CA ALA A 41 -13.60 -13.78 13.50
C ALA A 41 -14.32 -14.61 12.44
N ALA A 42 -14.51 -15.89 12.71
CA ALA A 42 -15.26 -16.77 11.83
C ALA A 42 -16.70 -16.23 11.61
N GLY A 43 -17.15 -16.27 10.37
CA GLY A 43 -18.43 -15.72 9.93
C GLY A 43 -18.41 -14.22 9.63
N SER A 44 -17.33 -13.49 9.93
CA SER A 44 -17.23 -12.07 9.58
C SER A 44 -17.22 -11.86 8.06
N ARG A 45 -17.86 -10.80 7.62
CA ARG A 45 -17.80 -10.30 6.24
C ARG A 45 -16.82 -9.14 6.16
N VAL A 46 -15.77 -9.31 5.39
CA VAL A 46 -14.67 -8.34 5.24
C VAL A 46 -14.67 -7.79 3.82
N LEU A 47 -14.62 -6.48 3.67
CA LEU A 47 -14.35 -5.81 2.40
C LEU A 47 -12.86 -5.42 2.36
N GLU A 48 -12.12 -5.91 1.38
CA GLU A 48 -10.82 -5.37 1.01
C GLU A 48 -11.01 -4.43 -0.18
N ALA A 49 -10.72 -3.13 0.03
CA ALA A 49 -10.88 -2.11 -1.00
C ALA A 49 -9.51 -1.73 -1.59
N GLY A 50 -9.30 -2.02 -2.88
CA GLY A 50 -8.05 -1.83 -3.60
C GLY A 50 -7.10 -3.02 -3.38
N CYS A 51 -7.52 -4.24 -3.77
CA CYS A 51 -6.72 -5.44 -3.53
C CYS A 51 -5.52 -5.59 -4.49
N GLY A 52 -5.46 -4.82 -5.58
CA GLY A 52 -4.42 -4.94 -6.58
C GLY A 52 -4.27 -6.37 -7.09
N THR A 53 -3.07 -6.88 -7.12
CA THR A 53 -2.75 -8.26 -7.54
C THR A 53 -2.95 -9.31 -6.44
N GLY A 54 -3.58 -8.94 -5.30
CA GLY A 54 -3.96 -9.87 -4.24
C GLY A 54 -2.84 -10.21 -3.24
N ALA A 55 -1.75 -9.44 -3.21
CA ALA A 55 -0.64 -9.70 -2.30
C ALA A 55 -1.07 -9.64 -0.82
N GLN A 56 -1.89 -8.66 -0.46
CA GLN A 56 -2.47 -8.54 0.89
C GLN A 56 -3.65 -9.48 1.10
N THR A 57 -4.43 -9.74 0.05
CA THR A 57 -5.59 -10.65 0.07
C THR A 57 -5.20 -12.05 0.57
N VAL A 58 -4.08 -12.58 0.07
CA VAL A 58 -3.56 -13.89 0.50
C VAL A 58 -3.30 -13.92 1.99
N ILE A 59 -2.64 -12.89 2.54
CA ILE A 59 -2.33 -12.79 3.97
C ILE A 59 -3.61 -12.70 4.82
N LEU A 60 -4.56 -11.87 4.40
CA LEU A 60 -5.85 -11.72 5.08
C LEU A 60 -6.61 -13.05 5.13
N ALA A 61 -6.67 -13.74 3.99
CA ALA A 61 -7.38 -15.00 3.85
C ALA A 61 -6.75 -16.14 4.69
N GLN A 62 -5.42 -16.19 4.72
CA GLN A 62 -4.67 -17.15 5.55
C GLN A 62 -4.85 -16.88 7.05
N ASN A 63 -4.80 -15.60 7.47
CA ASN A 63 -4.96 -15.22 8.87
C ASN A 63 -6.41 -15.34 9.36
N SER A 64 -7.40 -15.40 8.45
CA SER A 64 -8.83 -15.33 8.77
C SER A 64 -9.64 -16.38 8.01
N THR A 65 -9.24 -17.65 8.12
CA THR A 65 -9.80 -18.77 7.32
C THR A 65 -11.32 -18.98 7.48
N GLY A 66 -11.90 -18.51 8.60
CA GLY A 66 -13.33 -18.59 8.85
C GLY A 66 -14.13 -17.33 8.43
N ALA A 67 -13.47 -16.26 8.02
CA ALA A 67 -14.11 -15.05 7.53
C ALA A 67 -14.32 -15.11 6.01
N TRP A 68 -15.30 -14.36 5.51
CA TRP A 68 -15.58 -14.20 4.08
C TRP A 68 -15.04 -12.86 3.60
N ILE A 69 -14.08 -12.87 2.69
CA ILE A 69 -13.41 -11.68 2.17
C ILE A 69 -13.98 -11.37 0.79
N THR A 70 -14.40 -10.14 0.58
CA THR A 70 -14.74 -9.59 -0.73
C THR A 70 -13.67 -8.59 -1.10
N SER A 71 -12.82 -8.93 -2.07
CA SER A 71 -11.71 -8.09 -2.53
C SER A 71 -12.13 -7.35 -3.80
N VAL A 72 -11.93 -6.02 -3.80
CA VAL A 72 -12.34 -5.14 -4.88
C VAL A 72 -11.12 -4.38 -5.42
N ASP A 73 -11.06 -4.27 -6.75
CA ASP A 73 -10.12 -3.38 -7.42
C ASP A 73 -10.76 -2.76 -8.68
N ILE A 74 -10.25 -1.62 -9.11
CA ILE A 74 -10.72 -0.97 -10.34
C ILE A 74 -10.18 -1.67 -11.59
N SER A 75 -8.98 -2.28 -11.50
CA SER A 75 -8.31 -2.97 -12.61
C SER A 75 -8.75 -4.42 -12.73
N SER A 76 -9.40 -4.74 -13.84
CA SER A 76 -9.78 -6.12 -14.15
C SER A 76 -8.57 -7.04 -14.41
N GLU A 77 -7.43 -6.48 -14.84
CA GLU A 77 -6.19 -7.22 -15.02
C GLU A 77 -5.57 -7.61 -13.68
N SER A 78 -5.54 -6.65 -12.74
CA SER A 78 -5.08 -6.91 -11.36
C SER A 78 -5.92 -7.98 -10.68
N LEU A 79 -7.24 -7.91 -10.82
CA LEU A 79 -8.16 -8.91 -10.25
C LEU A 79 -7.91 -10.32 -10.77
N LYS A 80 -7.63 -10.51 -12.07
CA LYS A 80 -7.28 -11.82 -12.62
C LYS A 80 -6.03 -12.40 -11.97
N LYS A 81 -4.99 -11.57 -11.78
CA LYS A 81 -3.77 -11.97 -11.08
C LYS A 81 -4.05 -12.30 -9.62
N ALA A 82 -4.91 -11.52 -8.95
CA ALA A 82 -5.31 -11.76 -7.57
C ALA A 82 -6.06 -13.09 -7.40
N GLU A 83 -7.00 -13.41 -8.30
CA GLU A 83 -7.70 -14.68 -8.31
C GLU A 83 -6.75 -15.87 -8.48
N GLU A 84 -5.80 -15.76 -9.42
CA GLU A 84 -4.77 -16.78 -9.63
C GLU A 84 -3.89 -16.97 -8.39
N ASN A 85 -3.44 -15.88 -7.76
CA ASN A 85 -2.62 -15.92 -6.56
C ASN A 85 -3.34 -16.59 -5.39
N VAL A 86 -4.59 -16.23 -5.12
CA VAL A 86 -5.41 -16.82 -4.06
C VAL A 86 -5.68 -18.31 -4.33
N LYS A 87 -6.02 -18.66 -5.58
CA LYS A 87 -6.23 -20.04 -6.00
C LYS A 87 -4.99 -20.91 -5.84
N ASN A 88 -3.82 -20.39 -6.22
CA ASN A 88 -2.54 -21.10 -6.10
C ASN A 88 -2.16 -21.39 -4.64
N GLN A 89 -2.68 -20.61 -3.70
CA GLN A 89 -2.53 -20.83 -2.25
C GLN A 89 -3.62 -21.74 -1.66
N GLY A 90 -4.55 -22.26 -2.47
CA GLY A 90 -5.62 -23.15 -2.01
C GLY A 90 -6.67 -22.46 -1.12
N LEU A 91 -6.80 -21.13 -1.19
CA LEU A 91 -7.71 -20.35 -0.36
C LEU A 91 -9.09 -20.27 -1.02
N GLY A 92 -10.16 -20.59 -0.25
CA GLY A 92 -11.54 -20.65 -0.75
C GLY A 92 -12.50 -19.62 -0.12
N ASN A 93 -11.99 -18.76 0.74
CA ASN A 93 -12.78 -17.79 1.50
C ASN A 93 -12.73 -16.35 0.93
N VAL A 94 -12.33 -16.20 -0.34
CA VAL A 94 -12.22 -14.91 -1.03
C VAL A 94 -13.12 -14.88 -2.26
N THR A 95 -13.79 -13.76 -2.48
CA THR A 95 -14.49 -13.42 -3.73
C THR A 95 -13.98 -12.11 -4.28
N PHE A 96 -13.86 -12.01 -5.61
CA PHE A 96 -13.35 -10.82 -6.28
C PHE A 96 -14.45 -10.09 -7.03
N ARG A 97 -14.38 -8.76 -7.04
CA ARG A 97 -15.33 -7.92 -7.76
C ARG A 97 -14.64 -6.66 -8.29
N GLN A 98 -14.86 -6.36 -9.56
CA GLN A 98 -14.40 -5.09 -10.12
C GLN A 98 -15.27 -3.94 -9.61
N GLY A 99 -14.65 -2.83 -9.17
CA GLY A 99 -15.37 -1.66 -8.68
C GLY A 99 -14.45 -0.49 -8.38
N ASP A 100 -15.02 0.70 -8.50
CA ASP A 100 -14.38 1.95 -8.09
C ASP A 100 -14.67 2.20 -6.61
N ILE A 101 -13.62 2.44 -5.81
CA ILE A 101 -13.72 2.72 -4.36
C ILE A 101 -14.68 3.90 -4.05
N PHE A 102 -14.86 4.81 -4.99
CA PHE A 102 -15.79 5.93 -4.85
C PHE A 102 -17.25 5.56 -5.12
N HIS A 103 -17.53 4.40 -5.73
CA HIS A 103 -18.86 3.99 -6.19
C HIS A 103 -19.05 2.46 -6.08
N LEU A 104 -18.78 1.89 -4.92
CA LEU A 104 -18.91 0.45 -4.71
C LEU A 104 -20.39 0.04 -4.70
N PRO A 105 -20.77 -1.03 -5.44
CA PRO A 105 -22.15 -1.46 -5.58
C PRO A 105 -22.55 -2.43 -4.44
N PHE A 106 -22.40 -2.00 -3.21
CA PHE A 106 -22.82 -2.74 -2.03
C PHE A 106 -23.87 -1.96 -1.25
N GLU A 107 -24.80 -2.69 -0.66
CA GLU A 107 -25.78 -2.11 0.24
C GLU A 107 -25.10 -1.60 1.53
N PRO A 108 -25.63 -0.54 2.15
CA PRO A 108 -25.19 -0.11 3.47
C PRO A 108 -25.17 -1.27 4.48
N GLU A 109 -24.28 -1.21 5.44
CA GLU A 109 -24.18 -2.19 6.53
C GLU A 109 -23.95 -3.65 6.07
N SER A 110 -23.27 -3.83 4.92
CA SER A 110 -22.96 -5.14 4.34
C SER A 110 -21.76 -5.82 4.98
N PHE A 111 -20.88 -5.09 5.64
CA PHE A 111 -19.60 -5.62 6.13
C PHE A 111 -19.39 -5.39 7.62
N ASP A 112 -18.78 -6.37 8.28
CA ASP A 112 -18.34 -6.26 9.66
C ASP A 112 -17.02 -5.51 9.76
N HIS A 113 -16.16 -5.69 8.74
CA HIS A 113 -14.83 -5.07 8.68
C HIS A 113 -14.51 -4.57 7.27
N ILE A 114 -13.72 -3.48 7.19
CA ILE A 114 -13.12 -2.99 5.95
C ILE A 114 -11.61 -2.94 6.13
N PHE A 115 -10.89 -3.35 5.09
CA PHE A 115 -9.43 -3.30 5.01
C PHE A 115 -9.00 -2.51 3.79
N VAL A 116 -8.04 -1.60 3.98
CA VAL A 116 -7.42 -0.77 2.94
C VAL A 116 -5.91 -0.77 3.17
N CYS A 117 -5.11 -1.11 2.16
CA CYS A 117 -3.67 -1.17 2.31
C CYS A 117 -2.96 -0.68 1.03
N PHE A 118 -2.18 0.40 1.16
CA PHE A 118 -1.44 1.02 0.05
C PHE A 118 -2.33 1.46 -1.11
N VAL A 119 -3.46 2.08 -0.79
CA VAL A 119 -4.47 2.54 -1.75
C VAL A 119 -4.68 4.04 -1.67
N LEU A 120 -4.81 4.58 -0.46
CA LEU A 120 -5.17 5.98 -0.27
C LEU A 120 -4.09 6.93 -0.81
N GLU A 121 -2.84 6.51 -0.81
CA GLU A 121 -1.71 7.25 -1.36
C GLU A 121 -1.84 7.54 -2.86
N HIS A 122 -2.64 6.76 -3.59
CA HIS A 122 -2.87 6.91 -5.03
C HIS A 122 -4.13 7.71 -5.37
N LEU A 123 -4.94 8.07 -4.37
CA LEU A 123 -6.23 8.74 -4.59
C LEU A 123 -6.10 10.26 -4.49
N ALA A 124 -6.75 10.96 -5.42
CA ALA A 124 -6.82 12.43 -5.37
C ALA A 124 -7.66 12.95 -4.18
N ASP A 125 -8.62 12.16 -3.70
CA ASP A 125 -9.49 12.51 -2.56
C ASP A 125 -9.65 11.29 -1.62
N PRO A 126 -8.62 10.99 -0.81
CA PRO A 126 -8.64 9.85 0.11
C PRO A 126 -9.70 9.99 1.21
N GLN A 127 -10.00 11.21 1.64
CA GLN A 127 -11.04 11.45 2.66
C GLN A 127 -12.43 11.11 2.13
N ARG A 128 -12.73 11.48 0.89
CA ARG A 128 -13.98 11.11 0.22
C ARG A 128 -14.08 9.59 0.06
N ALA A 129 -13.01 8.90 -0.33
CA ALA A 129 -13.00 7.43 -0.43
C ALA A 129 -13.35 6.78 0.91
N LEU A 130 -12.73 7.22 2.00
CA LEU A 130 -13.05 6.75 3.35
C LEU A 130 -14.51 7.04 3.72
N GLY A 131 -15.03 8.21 3.34
CA GLY A 131 -16.44 8.59 3.54
C GLY A 131 -17.41 7.69 2.78
N GLN A 132 -17.05 7.18 1.57
CA GLN A 132 -17.84 6.23 0.80
C GLN A 132 -17.78 4.80 1.39
N LEU A 133 -16.69 4.43 2.01
CA LEU A 133 -16.53 3.12 2.67
C LEU A 133 -17.30 3.03 3.99
N ARG A 134 -17.37 4.12 4.74
CA ARG A 134 -17.99 4.13 6.09
C ARG A 134 -19.43 3.62 6.14
N PRO A 135 -20.35 4.01 5.25
CA PRO A 135 -21.74 3.50 5.25
C PRO A 135 -21.84 2.00 5.03
N LEU A 136 -20.86 1.38 4.36
CA LEU A 136 -20.84 -0.06 4.07
C LEU A 136 -20.56 -0.91 5.32
N LEU A 137 -20.00 -0.32 6.37
CA LEU A 137 -19.82 -0.97 7.67
C LEU A 137 -21.16 -1.06 8.42
N LYS A 138 -21.38 -2.20 9.08
CA LYS A 138 -22.42 -2.34 10.11
C LYS A 138 -22.13 -1.42 11.30
N GLU A 139 -23.14 -1.15 12.12
CA GLU A 139 -22.93 -0.44 13.39
C GLU A 139 -21.92 -1.21 14.27
N GLY A 140 -20.94 -0.48 14.80
CA GLY A 140 -19.81 -1.04 15.55
C GLY A 140 -18.76 -1.77 14.72
N GLY A 141 -18.95 -1.86 13.39
CA GLY A 141 -17.97 -2.40 12.45
C GLY A 141 -16.67 -1.58 12.43
N THR A 142 -15.58 -2.19 11.98
CA THR A 142 -14.26 -1.59 12.04
C THR A 142 -13.62 -1.40 10.66
N ILE A 143 -12.80 -0.37 10.55
CA ILE A 143 -11.89 -0.18 9.42
C ILE A 143 -10.45 -0.33 9.87
N THR A 144 -9.63 -0.99 9.05
CA THR A 144 -8.17 -0.99 9.16
C THR A 144 -7.59 -0.37 7.90
N VAL A 145 -6.72 0.62 8.07
CA VAL A 145 -5.99 1.28 6.97
C VAL A 145 -4.50 1.18 7.24
N ILE A 146 -3.72 0.79 6.23
CA ILE A 146 -2.26 0.72 6.29
C ILE A 146 -1.69 1.51 5.11
N GLU A 147 -0.82 2.48 5.40
CA GLU A 147 -0.15 3.30 4.39
C GLU A 147 1.31 3.55 4.75
N GLY A 148 2.13 3.77 3.72
CA GLY A 148 3.52 4.17 3.88
C GLY A 148 3.69 5.68 4.05
N ASP A 149 4.90 6.08 4.46
CA ASP A 149 5.31 7.47 4.51
C ASP A 149 6.74 7.60 3.97
N HIS A 150 6.88 7.94 2.70
CA HIS A 150 8.19 7.99 2.04
C HIS A 150 9.12 9.05 2.63
N GLY A 151 8.57 10.10 3.27
CA GLY A 151 9.34 11.09 4.00
C GLY A 151 9.87 10.61 5.36
N SER A 152 9.53 9.38 5.79
CA SER A 152 10.03 8.78 7.03
C SER A 152 11.29 7.90 6.83
N ALA A 153 11.88 7.93 5.64
CA ALA A 153 13.10 7.18 5.36
C ALA A 153 14.32 7.80 6.05
N TYR A 154 14.96 7.03 6.93
CA TYR A 154 16.25 7.37 7.57
C TYR A 154 17.28 6.32 7.22
N PHE A 155 18.49 6.74 6.94
CA PHE A 155 19.52 5.80 6.54
C PHE A 155 20.94 6.30 6.87
N HIS A 156 21.84 5.34 6.97
CA HIS A 156 23.28 5.57 7.10
C HIS A 156 24.02 4.72 6.03
N PRO A 157 25.03 5.26 5.36
CA PRO A 157 25.52 6.66 5.43
C PRO A 157 24.48 7.66 4.93
N ASP A 158 24.42 8.83 5.57
CA ASP A 158 23.57 9.92 5.08
C ASP A 158 24.11 10.47 3.76
N ASN A 159 23.20 10.71 2.81
CA ASN A 159 23.56 11.19 1.49
C ASN A 159 22.47 12.11 0.92
N LYS A 160 22.88 13.32 0.49
CA LYS A 160 21.95 14.32 -0.04
C LYS A 160 21.32 13.93 -1.38
N ASP A 161 22.07 13.24 -2.25
CA ASP A 161 21.56 12.82 -3.55
C ASP A 161 20.54 11.69 -3.39
N ALA A 162 20.74 10.78 -2.40
CA ALA A 162 19.76 9.76 -2.02
C ALA A 162 18.46 10.38 -1.47
N ARG A 163 18.57 11.38 -0.59
CA ARG A 163 17.40 12.11 -0.08
C ARG A 163 16.64 12.78 -1.22
N ARG A 164 17.37 13.46 -2.12
CA ARG A 164 16.77 14.12 -3.28
C ARG A 164 16.08 13.12 -4.23
N ALA A 165 16.63 11.92 -4.41
CA ALA A 165 15.99 10.86 -5.20
C ALA A 165 14.64 10.43 -4.59
N ILE A 166 14.57 10.28 -3.27
CA ILE A 166 13.30 10.02 -2.56
C ILE A 166 12.32 11.19 -2.74
N ASP A 167 12.79 12.43 -2.61
CA ASP A 167 11.96 13.62 -2.82
C ASP A 167 11.38 13.69 -4.23
N CYS A 168 12.14 13.25 -5.25
CA CYS A 168 11.65 13.15 -6.63
C CYS A 168 10.46 12.18 -6.75
N LEU A 169 10.51 11.02 -6.09
CA LEU A 169 9.38 10.10 -6.04
C LEU A 169 8.15 10.77 -5.41
N VAL A 170 8.33 11.46 -4.27
CA VAL A 170 7.26 12.19 -3.58
C VAL A 170 6.66 13.26 -4.50
N GLU A 171 7.50 14.05 -5.18
CA GLU A 171 7.05 15.09 -6.11
C GLU A 171 6.27 14.51 -7.31
N LEU A 172 6.74 13.39 -7.88
CA LEU A 172 6.07 12.71 -8.99
C LEU A 172 4.68 12.21 -8.58
N GLN A 173 4.59 11.52 -7.44
CA GLN A 173 3.31 11.01 -6.95
C GLN A 173 2.33 12.16 -6.68
N GLN A 174 2.79 13.27 -6.12
CA GLN A 174 1.97 14.46 -5.90
C GLN A 174 1.47 15.07 -7.23
N LYS A 175 2.33 15.17 -8.26
CA LYS A 175 1.94 15.67 -9.58
C LYS A 175 0.90 14.77 -10.26
N MET A 176 0.86 13.49 -9.95
CA MET A 176 -0.14 12.54 -10.43
C MET A 176 -1.43 12.54 -9.58
N GLY A 177 -1.51 13.41 -8.57
CA GLY A 177 -2.67 13.56 -7.69
C GLY A 177 -2.67 12.64 -6.47
N GLY A 178 -1.60 11.87 -6.26
CA GLY A 178 -1.41 11.03 -5.08
C GLY A 178 -0.67 11.73 -3.93
N ASN A 179 -0.38 11.00 -2.87
CA ASN A 179 0.29 11.53 -1.67
C ASN A 179 1.21 10.49 -1.02
N ALA A 180 2.48 10.51 -1.37
CA ALA A 180 3.51 9.61 -0.83
C ALA A 180 3.80 9.80 0.68
N LEU A 181 3.23 10.83 1.30
CA LEU A 181 3.40 11.15 2.73
C LEU A 181 2.11 10.88 3.54
N ILE A 182 1.16 10.14 2.96
CA ILE A 182 -0.18 9.99 3.53
C ILE A 182 -0.20 9.24 4.87
N GLY A 183 0.76 8.36 5.11
CA GLY A 183 0.83 7.59 6.35
C GLY A 183 0.75 8.45 7.61
N ARG A 184 1.50 9.55 7.67
CA ARG A 184 1.48 10.53 8.78
C ARG A 184 0.17 11.30 8.91
N GLN A 185 -0.69 11.26 7.88
CA GLN A 185 -1.95 12.00 7.80
C GLN A 185 -3.17 11.12 8.12
N LEU A 186 -2.99 9.82 8.36
CA LEU A 186 -4.11 8.89 8.53
C LEU A 186 -5.04 9.26 9.69
N PHE A 187 -4.51 9.78 10.81
CA PHE A 187 -5.35 10.19 11.94
C PHE A 187 -6.39 11.26 11.55
N PRO A 188 -5.98 12.43 11.02
CA PRO A 188 -6.93 13.45 10.60
C PRO A 188 -7.83 13.00 9.44
N LEU A 189 -7.33 12.20 8.48
CA LEU A 189 -8.13 11.71 7.36
C LEU A 189 -9.25 10.77 7.82
N VAL A 190 -8.94 9.78 8.65
CA VAL A 190 -9.93 8.82 9.15
C VAL A 190 -10.93 9.49 10.09
N THR A 191 -10.45 10.40 10.96
CA THR A 191 -11.33 11.19 11.83
C THR A 191 -12.24 12.11 11.00
N GLY A 192 -11.69 12.81 9.99
CA GLY A 192 -12.44 13.69 9.10
C GLY A 192 -13.48 12.97 8.24
N ALA A 193 -13.30 11.68 7.97
CA ALA A 193 -14.28 10.82 7.30
C ALA A 193 -15.42 10.33 8.26
N GLY A 194 -15.40 10.74 9.53
CA GLY A 194 -16.45 10.47 10.51
C GLY A 194 -16.31 9.18 11.29
N PHE A 195 -15.15 8.48 11.20
CA PHE A 195 -14.87 7.32 12.03
C PHE A 195 -14.55 7.73 13.48
N LYS A 196 -14.83 6.84 14.43
CA LYS A 196 -14.63 7.01 15.87
C LYS A 196 -13.53 6.07 16.37
N ASP A 197 -13.10 6.29 17.61
CA ASP A 197 -12.08 5.46 18.28
C ASP A 197 -10.82 5.25 17.44
N VAL A 198 -10.40 6.29 16.69
CA VAL A 198 -9.27 6.23 15.77
C VAL A 198 -7.97 6.01 16.54
N ARG A 199 -7.31 4.90 16.27
CA ARG A 199 -6.01 4.55 16.87
C ARG A 199 -4.98 4.34 15.77
N VAL A 200 -3.86 5.06 15.87
CA VAL A 200 -2.75 4.96 14.93
C VAL A 200 -1.59 4.23 15.58
N SER A 201 -1.04 3.26 14.90
CA SER A 201 0.14 2.49 15.33
C SER A 201 1.24 2.62 14.26
N PRO A 202 2.29 3.41 14.51
CA PRO A 202 3.47 3.41 13.65
C PRO A 202 4.11 2.02 13.64
N ARG A 203 4.45 1.53 12.46
CA ARG A 203 5.09 0.23 12.22
C ARG A 203 6.43 0.49 11.54
N MET A 204 7.48 0.57 12.33
CA MET A 204 8.81 0.92 11.83
C MET A 204 9.59 -0.33 11.40
N VAL A 205 10.08 -0.31 10.16
CA VAL A 205 11.09 -1.22 9.67
C VAL A 205 12.45 -0.63 10.03
N TYR A 206 13.27 -1.40 10.71
CA TYR A 206 14.69 -1.10 10.95
C TYR A 206 15.53 -2.22 10.34
N VAL A 207 16.47 -1.86 9.48
CA VAL A 207 17.28 -2.79 8.69
C VAL A 207 18.76 -2.47 8.87
N ASP A 208 19.54 -3.47 9.22
CA ASP A 208 21.00 -3.47 9.25
C ASP A 208 21.53 -4.86 8.83
N SER A 209 22.83 -5.02 8.79
CA SER A 209 23.49 -6.27 8.35
C SER A 209 23.18 -7.51 9.21
N SER A 210 22.65 -7.35 10.43
CA SER A 210 22.17 -8.47 11.25
C SER A 210 20.87 -9.10 10.73
N ARG A 211 20.20 -8.43 9.78
CA ARG A 211 18.92 -8.85 9.18
C ARG A 211 19.05 -8.98 7.65
N PRO A 212 19.86 -9.92 7.14
CA PRO A 212 20.20 -10.02 5.72
C PRO A 212 18.98 -10.20 4.82
N ALA A 213 17.93 -10.88 5.27
CA ALA A 213 16.69 -11.02 4.53
C ALA A 213 15.96 -9.68 4.33
N LEU A 214 15.94 -8.79 5.34
CA LEU A 214 15.36 -7.45 5.21
C LEU A 214 16.26 -6.53 4.38
N VAL A 215 17.59 -6.65 4.47
CA VAL A 215 18.53 -5.92 3.61
C VAL A 215 18.20 -6.20 2.14
N GLU A 216 18.09 -7.47 1.77
CA GLU A 216 17.83 -7.85 0.39
C GLU A 216 16.41 -7.49 -0.04
N ARG A 217 15.39 -7.96 0.68
CA ARG A 217 14.00 -7.86 0.26
C ARG A 217 13.42 -6.47 0.46
N PHE A 218 13.66 -5.82 1.62
CA PHE A 218 13.07 -4.51 1.88
C PHE A 218 13.93 -3.37 1.35
N THR A 219 15.20 -3.27 1.75
CA THR A 219 16.04 -2.13 1.37
C THR A 219 16.32 -2.12 -0.13
N LYS A 220 16.78 -3.26 -0.71
CA LYS A 220 17.12 -3.30 -2.13
C LYS A 220 15.91 -3.50 -3.03
N LEU A 221 15.21 -4.65 -2.90
CA LEU A 221 14.18 -5.07 -3.86
C LEU A 221 12.85 -4.34 -3.69
N THR A 222 12.55 -3.79 -2.50
CA THR A 222 11.32 -3.03 -2.28
C THR A 222 11.58 -1.54 -2.39
N PHE A 223 12.27 -0.93 -1.41
CA PHE A 223 12.34 0.52 -1.31
C PHE A 223 13.24 1.15 -2.38
N THR A 224 14.49 0.69 -2.48
CA THR A 224 15.42 1.26 -3.47
C THR A 224 14.95 1.00 -4.90
N ALA A 225 14.46 -0.22 -5.20
CA ALA A 225 13.91 -0.54 -6.52
C ALA A 225 12.67 0.30 -6.87
N MET A 226 11.82 0.62 -5.88
CA MET A 226 10.67 1.50 -6.06
C MET A 226 11.11 2.91 -6.43
N VAL A 227 12.09 3.48 -5.71
CA VAL A 227 12.66 4.80 -6.04
C VAL A 227 13.32 4.76 -7.42
N GLU A 228 14.17 3.78 -7.70
CA GLU A 228 14.85 3.61 -8.99
C GLU A 228 13.86 3.53 -10.16
N GLY A 229 12.72 2.86 -9.96
CA GLY A 229 11.71 2.64 -10.98
C GLY A 229 11.11 3.92 -11.57
N VAL A 230 11.11 5.03 -10.84
CA VAL A 230 10.59 6.31 -11.35
C VAL A 230 11.63 7.16 -12.10
N GLY A 231 12.87 6.65 -12.28
CA GLY A 231 13.96 7.35 -12.96
C GLY A 231 13.60 7.91 -14.33
N PRO A 232 12.92 7.17 -15.22
CA PRO A 232 12.50 7.70 -16.52
C PRO A 232 11.62 8.96 -16.43
N ASP A 233 10.72 9.01 -15.45
CA ASP A 233 9.84 10.16 -15.24
C ASP A 233 10.57 11.32 -14.56
N VAL A 234 11.53 11.05 -13.69
CA VAL A 234 12.45 12.06 -13.11
C VAL A 234 13.24 12.75 -14.21
N GLU A 235 13.82 11.99 -15.15
CA GLU A 235 14.56 12.52 -16.28
C GLU A 235 13.65 13.33 -17.22
N LYS A 236 12.49 12.78 -17.58
CA LYS A 236 11.50 13.43 -18.45
C LYS A 236 11.01 14.76 -17.89
N GLN A 237 10.86 14.88 -16.57
CA GLN A 237 10.41 16.10 -15.90
C GLN A 237 11.56 17.02 -15.44
N ALA A 238 12.80 16.65 -15.73
CA ALA A 238 14.01 17.40 -15.35
C ALA A 238 14.08 17.71 -13.84
N LEU A 239 13.62 16.79 -12.98
CA LEU A 239 13.61 16.97 -11.53
C LEU A 239 15.00 16.81 -10.94
N MET A 240 15.86 16.02 -11.60
CA MET A 240 17.22 15.73 -11.22
C MET A 240 18.01 15.39 -12.47
N SER A 241 19.31 15.74 -12.54
CA SER A 241 20.14 15.31 -13.66
C SER A 241 20.38 13.79 -13.60
N ARG A 242 20.62 13.18 -14.75
CA ARG A 242 20.90 11.73 -14.84
C ARG A 242 22.09 11.30 -13.97
N GLU A 243 23.12 12.15 -13.88
CA GLU A 243 24.30 11.89 -13.07
C GLU A 243 23.99 11.94 -11.57
N GLU A 244 23.28 12.98 -11.12
CA GLU A 244 22.83 13.10 -9.71
C GLU A 244 21.90 11.97 -9.33
N TRP A 245 20.94 11.61 -10.22
CA TRP A 245 20.05 10.48 -10.03
C TRP A 245 20.83 9.18 -9.82
N GLY A 246 21.78 8.88 -10.70
CA GLY A 246 22.64 7.69 -10.58
C GLY A 246 23.43 7.66 -9.27
N ARG A 247 23.96 8.80 -8.80
CA ARG A 247 24.61 8.90 -7.48
C ARG A 247 23.61 8.66 -6.34
N GLY A 248 22.38 9.19 -6.45
CA GLY A 248 21.34 9.02 -5.45
C GLY A 248 20.93 7.57 -5.30
N ILE A 249 20.67 6.88 -6.41
CA ILE A 249 20.32 5.45 -6.41
C ILE A 249 21.47 4.59 -5.88
N ALA A 250 22.72 4.84 -6.32
CA ALA A 250 23.88 4.15 -5.80
C ALA A 250 24.05 4.35 -4.29
N ALA A 251 23.75 5.55 -3.78
CA ALA A 251 23.80 5.85 -2.35
C ALA A 251 22.67 5.16 -1.56
N LEU A 252 21.50 4.95 -2.15
CA LEU A 252 20.45 4.12 -1.54
C LEU A 252 20.89 2.65 -1.45
N TYR A 253 21.45 2.07 -2.51
CA TYR A 253 22.04 0.73 -2.46
C TYR A 253 23.18 0.61 -1.46
N ARG A 254 23.99 1.66 -1.27
CA ARG A 254 25.08 1.72 -0.28
C ARG A 254 24.55 1.51 1.16
N THR A 255 23.31 1.90 1.46
CA THR A 255 22.70 1.68 2.79
C THR A 255 22.45 0.20 3.10
N ALA A 256 22.55 -0.67 2.11
CA ALA A 256 22.42 -2.12 2.22
C ALA A 256 23.75 -2.87 2.45
N GLU A 257 24.86 -2.15 2.57
CA GLU A 257 26.18 -2.72 2.89
C GLU A 257 26.31 -3.06 4.38
N THR A 258 27.44 -3.67 4.76
CA THR A 258 27.65 -4.20 6.12
C THR A 258 27.57 -3.16 7.24
N ASP A 259 27.94 -1.92 6.99
CA ASP A 259 27.86 -0.78 7.92
C ASP A 259 26.65 0.12 7.64
N GLY A 260 25.79 -0.30 6.71
CA GLY A 260 24.61 0.45 6.34
C GLY A 260 23.42 0.22 7.29
N VAL A 261 22.56 1.24 7.39
CA VAL A 261 21.30 1.19 8.12
C VAL A 261 20.20 1.81 7.29
N PHE A 262 19.02 1.23 7.31
CA PHE A 262 17.83 1.78 6.68
C PHE A 262 16.61 1.67 7.61
N CYS A 263 15.86 2.76 7.77
CA CYS A 263 14.62 2.80 8.53
C CYS A 263 13.50 3.39 7.67
N TYR A 264 12.29 2.85 7.86
CA TYR A 264 11.08 3.35 7.21
C TYR A 264 9.85 3.11 8.10
N THR A 265 8.86 3.99 8.03
CA THR A 265 7.66 3.86 8.86
C THR A 265 6.41 3.69 8.00
N PHE A 266 5.68 2.61 8.25
CA PHE A 266 4.28 2.46 7.87
C PHE A 266 3.39 2.93 9.02
N PHE A 267 2.17 3.34 8.71
CA PHE A 267 1.18 3.71 9.70
C PHE A 267 -0.04 2.81 9.53
N LYS A 268 -0.43 2.13 10.61
CA LYS A 268 -1.64 1.33 10.68
C LYS A 268 -2.67 2.04 11.53
N VAL A 269 -3.84 2.25 10.98
CA VAL A 269 -4.99 2.80 11.70
C VAL A 269 -6.03 1.72 11.89
N THR A 270 -6.63 1.69 13.06
CA THR A 270 -7.90 1.00 13.33
C THR A 270 -8.91 2.01 13.85
N ALA A 271 -10.16 1.92 13.38
CA ALA A 271 -11.23 2.82 13.79
C ALA A 271 -12.59 2.12 13.70
N ARG A 272 -13.65 2.74 14.26
CA ARG A 272 -15.03 2.24 14.24
C ARG A 272 -15.93 3.17 13.42
N LYS A 273 -17.01 2.59 12.88
CA LYS A 273 -18.11 3.35 12.25
C LYS A 273 -18.73 4.36 13.18
#